data_6d350edd2dfdcae526e4754bbe4f80bd
#
_entry.id   6d350edd2dfdcae526e4754bbe4f80bd
#
_cell.length_a   1.000
_cell.length_b   1.000
_cell.length_c   1.000
_cell.angle_alpha   90.00
_cell.angle_beta   90.00
_cell.angle_gamma   90.00
#
_symmetry.space_group_name_H-M   'P 1'
#
loop_
_entity.id
_entity.type
_entity.pdbx_description
1 polymer ?
#
loop_
_entity_poly.entity_id
_entity_poly.type
_entity_poly.pdbx_seq_one_letter_code
_entity_poly.pdbx_strand_id
1 'polypeptide(L)'
;MAETHPNLTLIHNFFTAYSSNDLDAIGSILSEDIKWHIPGKHPLSGTKTGVNQVLAYFQKLNKASFKAEGIVMGVSDRYVIDCHRNWSNIENEENLNAMSCLLWKIENNKIVEVHNFPEDQHLVDSFFSRVYN
;
A
#
# COMPACT_ATOMS: atom_id res chain seq x y z
N MET A 1 10.21 -29.04 4.88
CA MET A 1 10.18 -27.59 5.00
C MET A 1 9.28 -27.00 3.92
N ALA A 2 8.32 -26.20 4.31
CA ALA A 2 7.40 -25.60 3.35
C ALA A 2 8.11 -24.51 2.55
N GLU A 3 7.96 -24.56 1.24
CA GLU A 3 8.46 -23.49 0.38
C GLU A 3 7.54 -22.29 0.46
N THR A 4 8.14 -21.11 0.51
CA THR A 4 7.36 -19.87 0.47
C THR A 4 6.87 -19.66 -0.96
N HIS A 5 5.56 -19.42 -1.10
CA HIS A 5 4.98 -19.13 -2.42
C HIS A 5 5.63 -17.89 -3.02
N PRO A 6 5.99 -17.89 -4.32
CA PRO A 6 6.64 -16.72 -4.96
C PRO A 6 5.87 -15.42 -4.79
N ASN A 7 4.54 -15.48 -4.79
CA ASN A 7 3.71 -14.28 -4.61
C ASN A 7 3.85 -13.71 -3.20
N LEU A 8 3.98 -14.56 -2.18
CA LEU A 8 4.24 -14.07 -0.81
C LEU A 8 5.60 -13.39 -0.73
N THR A 9 6.62 -13.97 -1.36
CA THR A 9 7.96 -13.38 -1.39
C THR A 9 7.92 -12.01 -2.03
N LEU A 10 7.17 -11.86 -3.14
CA LEU A 10 7.02 -10.58 -3.84
C LEU A 10 6.44 -9.51 -2.92
N ILE A 11 5.38 -9.85 -2.17
CA ILE A 11 4.73 -8.89 -1.27
C ILE A 11 5.61 -8.59 -0.06
N HIS A 12 6.33 -9.59 0.49
CA HIS A 12 7.32 -9.33 1.54
C HIS A 12 8.40 -8.35 1.06
N ASN A 13 8.87 -8.50 -0.17
CA ASN A 13 9.84 -7.59 -0.76
C ASN A 13 9.28 -6.18 -0.89
N PHE A 14 7.99 -6.06 -1.24
CA PHE A 14 7.32 -4.76 -1.26
C PHE A 14 7.38 -4.09 0.11
N PHE A 15 6.97 -4.79 1.17
CA PHE A 15 6.96 -4.21 2.52
C PHE A 15 8.36 -3.88 3.01
N THR A 16 9.37 -4.67 2.67
CA THR A 16 10.77 -4.37 3.00
C THR A 16 11.20 -3.07 2.33
N ALA A 17 10.90 -2.90 1.03
CA ALA A 17 11.23 -1.68 0.31
C ALA A 17 10.46 -0.48 0.85
N TYR A 18 9.18 -0.68 1.19
CA TYR A 18 8.34 0.36 1.76
C TYR A 18 8.90 0.85 3.10
N SER A 19 9.32 -0.07 3.97
CA SER A 19 9.85 0.28 5.30
C SER A 19 11.15 1.08 5.21
N SER A 20 11.94 0.89 4.17
CA SER A 20 13.18 1.63 3.95
C SER A 20 13.00 2.82 2.98
N ASN A 21 11.76 3.08 2.54
CA ASN A 21 11.43 4.12 1.58
C ASN A 21 12.24 4.01 0.29
N ASP A 22 12.47 2.79 -0.17
CA ASP A 22 13.23 2.51 -1.38
C ASP A 22 12.29 2.49 -2.59
N LEU A 23 12.05 3.67 -3.18
CA LEU A 23 11.12 3.83 -4.29
C LEU A 23 11.57 3.07 -5.54
N ASP A 24 12.86 2.98 -5.78
CA ASP A 24 13.38 2.23 -6.94
C ASP A 24 13.07 0.74 -6.80
N ALA A 25 13.25 0.17 -5.61
CA ALA A 25 12.93 -1.22 -5.36
C ALA A 25 11.42 -1.47 -5.50
N ILE A 26 10.58 -0.57 -4.98
CA ILE A 26 9.13 -0.66 -5.15
C ILE A 26 8.79 -0.65 -6.64
N GLY A 27 9.31 0.31 -7.39
CA GLY A 27 9.02 0.44 -8.82
C GLY A 27 9.41 -0.78 -9.62
N SER A 28 10.47 -1.48 -9.23
CA SER A 28 10.96 -2.66 -9.95
C SER A 28 10.03 -3.86 -9.88
N ILE A 29 9.14 -3.92 -8.88
CA ILE A 29 8.20 -5.04 -8.71
C ILE A 29 6.77 -4.70 -9.16
N LEU A 30 6.54 -3.47 -9.60
CA LEU A 30 5.26 -3.06 -10.15
C LEU A 30 5.27 -3.22 -11.67
N SER A 31 4.14 -3.66 -12.23
CA SER A 31 3.92 -3.66 -13.69
C SER A 31 3.90 -2.22 -14.20
N GLU A 32 4.33 -2.00 -15.44
CA GLU A 32 4.23 -0.68 -16.08
C GLU A 32 2.80 -0.14 -16.10
N ASP A 33 1.82 -1.04 -16.20
CA ASP A 33 0.40 -0.72 -16.28
C ASP A 33 -0.30 -0.88 -14.94
N ILE A 34 0.42 -0.87 -13.84
CA ILE A 34 -0.15 -1.05 -12.50
C ILE A 34 -1.34 -0.11 -12.28
N LYS A 35 -2.38 -0.63 -11.63
CA LYS A 35 -3.51 0.17 -11.15
C LYS A 35 -3.64 -0.01 -9.65
N TRP A 36 -3.55 1.08 -8.93
CA TRP A 36 -3.68 1.08 -7.48
C TRP A 36 -4.92 1.88 -7.10
N HIS A 37 -5.93 1.18 -6.58
CA HIS A 37 -7.23 1.78 -6.28
C HIS A 37 -7.27 2.23 -4.82
N ILE A 38 -7.41 3.53 -4.64
CA ILE A 38 -7.48 4.14 -3.31
C ILE A 38 -8.90 4.65 -3.12
N PRO A 39 -9.68 3.99 -2.23
CA PRO A 39 -11.08 4.35 -2.04
C PRO A 39 -11.24 5.64 -1.24
N GLY A 40 -12.49 6.10 -1.16
CA GLY A 40 -12.85 7.21 -0.31
C GLY A 40 -12.96 8.52 -1.05
N LYS A 41 -13.07 9.59 -0.25
CA LYS A 41 -13.22 10.97 -0.73
C LYS A 41 -12.22 11.86 -0.01
N HIS A 42 -10.99 11.87 -0.49
CA HIS A 42 -9.91 12.69 0.06
C HIS A 42 -8.92 13.03 -1.05
N PRO A 43 -7.97 13.96 -0.80
CA PRO A 43 -7.05 14.42 -1.86
C PRO A 43 -6.22 13.34 -2.53
N LEU A 44 -5.97 12.21 -1.86
CA LEU A 44 -5.16 11.12 -2.41
C LEU A 44 -6.00 9.98 -2.98
N SER A 45 -7.35 10.05 -2.90
CA SER A 45 -8.21 8.97 -3.40
C SER A 45 -8.25 8.94 -4.93
N GLY A 46 -8.75 7.83 -5.47
CA GLY A 46 -8.82 7.57 -6.90
C GLY A 46 -7.82 6.50 -7.33
N THR A 47 -7.93 6.09 -8.60
CA THR A 47 -7.05 5.09 -9.16
C THR A 47 -5.76 5.73 -9.64
N LYS A 48 -4.62 5.23 -9.14
CA LYS A 48 -3.29 5.61 -9.62
C LYS A 48 -2.92 4.63 -10.71
N THR A 49 -2.60 5.13 -11.90
CA THR A 49 -2.27 4.31 -13.07
C THR A 49 -0.82 4.53 -13.44
N GLY A 50 -0.08 3.42 -13.55
CA GLY A 50 1.33 3.44 -13.91
C GLY A 50 2.25 3.65 -12.72
N VAL A 51 3.50 3.22 -12.89
CA VAL A 51 4.51 3.24 -11.83
C VAL A 51 4.70 4.65 -11.27
N ASN A 52 4.80 5.65 -12.13
CA ASN A 52 5.10 7.02 -11.67
C ASN A 52 4.00 7.59 -10.76
N GLN A 53 2.72 7.34 -11.09
CA GLN A 53 1.63 7.81 -10.24
C GLN A 53 1.61 7.09 -8.89
N VAL A 54 1.89 5.79 -8.89
CA VAL A 54 1.94 5.01 -7.65
C VAL A 54 3.11 5.48 -6.77
N LEU A 55 4.29 5.68 -7.36
CA LEU A 55 5.44 6.18 -6.57
C LEU A 55 5.19 7.58 -6.03
N ALA A 56 4.54 8.45 -6.81
CA ALA A 56 4.16 9.79 -6.31
C ALA A 56 3.23 9.71 -5.12
N TYR A 57 2.29 8.75 -5.12
CA TYR A 57 1.42 8.50 -3.98
C TYR A 57 2.24 8.11 -2.74
N PHE A 58 3.20 7.19 -2.89
CA PHE A 58 4.05 6.79 -1.76
C PHE A 58 4.92 7.93 -1.24
N GLN A 59 5.40 8.81 -2.12
CA GLN A 59 6.13 10.01 -1.69
C GLN A 59 5.26 10.90 -0.80
N LYS A 60 3.98 11.05 -1.14
CA LYS A 60 3.04 11.82 -0.32
C LYS A 60 2.81 11.14 1.03
N LEU A 61 2.63 9.82 1.06
CA LEU A 61 2.51 9.09 2.31
C LEU A 61 3.74 9.27 3.20
N ASN A 62 4.92 9.30 2.58
CA ASN A 62 6.16 9.46 3.33
C ASN A 62 6.25 10.81 4.04
N LYS A 63 5.59 11.86 3.53
CA LYS A 63 5.53 13.17 4.21
C LYS A 63 4.84 13.10 5.56
N ALA A 64 3.93 12.16 5.75
CA ALA A 64 3.27 11.91 7.03
C ALA A 64 3.98 10.81 7.82
N SER A 65 5.14 10.36 7.37
CA SER A 65 5.94 9.32 8.02
C SER A 65 5.15 8.05 8.31
N PHE A 66 4.39 7.58 7.32
CA PHE A 66 3.61 6.36 7.46
C PHE A 66 4.49 5.14 7.66
N LYS A 67 4.08 4.29 8.58
CA LYS A 67 4.65 2.97 8.84
C LYS A 67 3.56 1.92 8.70
N ALA A 68 3.97 0.70 8.45
CA ALA A 68 3.04 -0.42 8.33
C ALA A 68 3.63 -1.66 9.00
N GLU A 69 2.75 -2.45 9.59
CA GLU A 69 3.12 -3.74 10.21
C GLU A 69 2.14 -4.80 9.73
N GLY A 70 2.66 -5.86 9.12
CA GLY A 70 1.84 -6.96 8.63
C GLY A 70 1.26 -7.78 9.76
N ILE A 71 0.00 -8.20 9.60
CA ILE A 71 -0.70 -9.04 10.56
C ILE A 71 -0.82 -10.46 10.01
N VAL A 72 -1.32 -10.61 8.78
CA VAL A 72 -1.52 -11.91 8.16
C VAL A 72 -1.58 -11.76 6.64
N MET A 73 -1.19 -12.81 5.93
CA MET A 73 -1.32 -12.89 4.47
C MET A 73 -1.92 -14.24 4.07
N GLY A 74 -2.78 -14.20 3.05
CA GLY A 74 -3.25 -15.39 2.34
C GLY A 74 -2.81 -15.31 0.89
N VAL A 75 -2.62 -16.45 0.24
CA VAL A 75 -2.06 -16.50 -1.11
C VAL A 75 -2.77 -17.50 -2.01
N SER A 76 -2.90 -17.13 -3.29
CA SER A 76 -3.28 -18.01 -4.37
C SER A 76 -2.32 -17.79 -5.54
N ASP A 77 -2.56 -18.51 -6.66
CA ASP A 77 -1.66 -18.40 -7.81
C ASP A 77 -1.61 -17.01 -8.43
N ARG A 78 -2.66 -16.19 -8.25
CA ARG A 78 -2.76 -14.87 -8.87
C ARG A 78 -2.88 -13.74 -7.86
N TYR A 79 -3.19 -14.03 -6.60
CA TYR A 79 -3.52 -13.01 -5.62
C TYR A 79 -2.80 -13.24 -4.30
N VAL A 80 -2.48 -12.14 -3.65
CA VAL A 80 -2.18 -12.11 -2.22
C VAL A 80 -3.21 -11.20 -1.58
N ILE A 81 -3.76 -11.61 -0.43
CA ILE A 81 -4.50 -10.69 0.42
C ILE A 81 -3.70 -10.53 1.71
N ASP A 82 -3.49 -9.28 2.12
CA ASP A 82 -2.83 -9.02 3.38
C ASP A 82 -3.69 -8.14 4.28
N CYS A 83 -3.56 -8.34 5.58
CA CYS A 83 -4.08 -7.41 6.56
C CYS A 83 -2.90 -6.83 7.31
N HIS A 84 -2.87 -5.52 7.45
CA HIS A 84 -1.80 -4.83 8.16
C HIS A 84 -2.34 -3.64 8.93
N ARG A 85 -1.58 -3.20 9.92
CA ARG A 85 -1.84 -1.95 10.61
C ARG A 85 -0.93 -0.88 10.02
N ASN A 86 -1.48 0.31 9.77
CA ASN A 86 -0.68 1.44 9.32
C ASN A 86 -0.95 2.64 10.22
N TRP A 87 0.07 3.49 10.37
CA TRP A 87 -0.05 4.68 11.19
C TRP A 87 0.87 5.78 10.67
N SER A 88 0.41 7.01 10.85
CA SER A 88 1.22 8.19 10.53
C SER A 88 1.97 8.66 11.77
N ASN A 89 3.00 9.48 11.57
CA ASN A 89 3.83 10.02 12.64
C ASN A 89 4.14 11.48 12.37
N ILE A 90 3.12 12.32 12.44
CA ILE A 90 3.26 13.77 12.26
C ILE A 90 3.35 14.40 13.64
N GLU A 91 4.35 15.26 13.83
CA GLU A 91 4.54 15.96 15.09
C GLU A 91 3.42 16.98 15.31
N ASN A 92 2.88 17.02 16.53
CA ASN A 92 1.83 17.96 16.94
C ASN A 92 0.52 17.83 16.15
N GLU A 93 0.25 16.64 15.61
CA GLU A 93 -0.97 16.35 14.86
C GLU A 93 -1.68 15.12 15.41
N GLU A 94 -2.97 15.05 15.15
CA GLU A 94 -3.73 13.84 15.40
C GLU A 94 -3.43 12.83 14.29
N ASN A 95 -2.73 11.76 14.66
CA ASN A 95 -2.25 10.77 13.69
C ASN A 95 -3.27 9.70 13.41
N LEU A 96 -3.22 9.16 12.18
CA LEU A 96 -3.99 7.99 11.79
C LEU A 96 -3.33 6.73 12.36
N ASN A 97 -4.14 5.81 12.86
CA ASN A 97 -3.71 4.46 13.24
C ASN A 97 -4.89 3.54 12.96
N ALA A 98 -4.76 2.71 11.95
CA ALA A 98 -5.88 1.91 11.47
C ALA A 98 -5.38 0.64 10.79
N MET A 99 -6.28 -0.33 10.65
CA MET A 99 -6.01 -1.54 9.86
C MET A 99 -6.54 -1.36 8.44
N SER A 100 -5.87 -2.03 7.50
CA SER A 100 -6.33 -2.12 6.12
C SER A 100 -6.04 -3.51 5.59
N CYS A 101 -6.84 -3.94 4.62
CA CYS A 101 -6.51 -5.10 3.81
C CYS A 101 -6.21 -4.64 2.40
N LEU A 102 -5.19 -5.23 1.79
CA LEU A 102 -4.88 -5.01 0.38
C LEU A 102 -5.04 -6.32 -0.37
N LEU A 103 -5.72 -6.25 -1.50
CA LEU A 103 -5.81 -7.37 -2.43
C LEU A 103 -4.86 -7.07 -3.59
N TRP A 104 -3.82 -7.88 -3.70
CA TRP A 104 -2.74 -7.73 -4.68
C TRP A 104 -2.93 -8.74 -5.79
N LYS A 105 -3.07 -8.26 -7.03
CA LYS A 105 -3.11 -9.15 -8.20
C LYS A 105 -1.72 -9.20 -8.81
N ILE A 106 -1.24 -10.42 -9.09
CA ILE A 106 0.12 -10.65 -9.56
C ILE A 106 0.08 -11.43 -10.86
N GLU A 107 0.81 -10.96 -11.86
CA GLU A 107 0.99 -11.63 -13.15
C GLU A 107 2.46 -11.50 -13.56
N ASN A 108 3.04 -12.59 -14.05
CA ASN A 108 4.44 -12.62 -14.51
C ASN A 108 5.41 -12.05 -13.47
N ASN A 109 5.18 -12.41 -12.21
CA ASN A 109 5.99 -11.98 -11.07
C ASN A 109 6.06 -10.45 -10.91
N LYS A 110 4.99 -9.75 -11.32
CA LYS A 110 4.82 -8.31 -11.13
C LYS A 110 3.45 -8.03 -10.51
N ILE A 111 3.38 -6.97 -9.72
CA ILE A 111 2.11 -6.51 -9.18
C ILE A 111 1.39 -5.70 -10.26
N VAL A 112 0.19 -6.14 -10.67
CA VAL A 112 -0.55 -5.50 -11.76
C VAL A 112 -1.74 -4.70 -11.28
N GLU A 113 -2.30 -5.03 -10.12
CA GLU A 113 -3.46 -4.30 -9.59
C GLU A 113 -3.52 -4.46 -8.08
N VAL A 114 -3.91 -3.40 -7.39
CA VAL A 114 -4.08 -3.41 -5.93
C VAL A 114 -5.37 -2.70 -5.56
N HIS A 115 -6.17 -3.36 -4.72
CA HIS A 115 -7.37 -2.77 -4.11
C HIS A 115 -7.15 -2.60 -2.61
N ASN A 116 -7.50 -1.43 -2.08
CA ASN A 116 -7.35 -1.12 -0.67
C ASN A 116 -8.72 -1.16 0.03
N PHE A 117 -8.77 -1.84 1.18
CA PHE A 117 -9.99 -1.99 1.97
C PHE A 117 -9.70 -1.55 3.41
N PRO A 118 -9.87 -0.25 3.73
CA PRO A 118 -9.59 0.24 5.08
C PRO A 118 -10.69 -0.18 6.07
N GLU A 119 -10.32 -0.33 7.35
CA GLU A 119 -11.30 -0.68 8.38
C GLU A 119 -12.32 0.41 8.63
N ASP A 120 -11.92 1.69 8.44
CA ASP A 120 -12.79 2.85 8.68
C ASP A 120 -12.50 3.92 7.65
N GLN A 121 -13.33 3.97 6.60
CA GLN A 121 -13.15 4.92 5.51
C GLN A 121 -13.36 6.38 5.97
N HIS A 122 -14.27 6.61 6.91
CA HIS A 122 -14.50 7.97 7.42
C HIS A 122 -13.27 8.51 8.13
N LEU A 123 -12.62 7.68 8.92
CA LEU A 123 -11.39 8.06 9.62
C LEU A 123 -10.28 8.40 8.63
N VAL A 124 -10.12 7.58 7.59
CA VAL A 124 -9.13 7.79 6.53
C VAL A 124 -9.40 9.08 5.78
N ASP A 125 -10.65 9.29 5.34
CA ASP A 125 -11.04 10.50 4.61
C ASP A 125 -10.80 11.76 5.44
N SER A 126 -11.15 11.72 6.71
CA SER A 126 -10.95 12.85 7.63
C SER A 126 -9.46 13.18 7.77
N PHE A 127 -8.64 12.17 8.01
CA PHE A 127 -7.20 12.37 8.18
C PHE A 127 -6.57 12.96 6.92
N PHE A 128 -6.79 12.33 5.77
CA PHE A 128 -6.16 12.77 4.52
C PHE A 128 -6.67 14.14 4.05
N SER A 129 -7.95 14.44 4.28
CA SER A 129 -8.49 15.76 3.94
C SER A 129 -7.87 16.87 4.79
N ARG A 130 -7.52 16.57 6.04
CA ARG A 130 -6.88 17.53 6.94
C ARG A 130 -5.40 17.72 6.60
N VAL A 131 -4.70 16.63 6.33
CA VAL A 131 -3.24 16.63 6.18
C VAL A 131 -2.79 17.04 4.77
N TYR A 132 -3.53 16.63 3.74
CA TYR A 132 -3.15 16.86 2.34
C TYR A 132 -4.05 17.87 1.63
N ASN A 133 -4.70 18.67 2.37
CA ASN A 133 -5.59 19.71 1.83
C ASN A 133 -4.82 20.81 1.11
#